data_c6cb92e582aa03bb1242960d22339a0d
#
_entry.id   c6cb92e582aa03bb1242960d22339a0d
#
_cell.length_a   1.000
_cell.length_b   1.000
_cell.length_c   1.000
_cell.angle_alpha   90.00
_cell.angle_beta   90.00
_cell.angle_gamma   90.00
#
_symmetry.space_group_name_H-M   'P 1'
#
loop_
_entity.id
_entity.type
_entity.pdbx_description
1 polymer ?
#
loop_
_entity_poly.entity_id
_entity_poly.type
_entity_poly.pdbx_seq_one_letter_code
_entity_poly.pdbx_strand_id
1 'polypeptide(L)'
;MKLTKNLKIVNNKSFKDKRGYFKELLLEKKIKKKFPFLVMSYSKKNVIRGLHLQLKNSQGKYVSVIKGKIFDVCVDLRKNSKTFGKYFSVIISEKNSKSIFVPPGFAHGFCALDKENYVIYSCTKYRDAKS
;
A
#
# COMPACT_ATOMS: atom_id res chain seq x y z
N MET A 1 -2.53 -10.47 -7.84
CA MET A 1 -3.92 -10.94 -7.70
C MET A 1 -4.87 -9.75 -7.61
N LYS A 2 -6.00 -9.88 -8.25
CA LYS A 2 -7.02 -8.83 -8.27
C LYS A 2 -8.14 -9.21 -7.30
N LEU A 3 -8.37 -8.43 -6.25
CA LEU A 3 -9.37 -8.70 -5.21
C LEU A 3 -10.73 -8.08 -5.53
N THR A 4 -10.72 -6.91 -6.10
CA THR A 4 -11.87 -6.19 -6.63
C THR A 4 -11.35 -5.23 -7.69
N LYS A 5 -12.22 -4.50 -8.38
CA LYS A 5 -11.78 -3.63 -9.47
C LYS A 5 -10.68 -2.67 -9.01
N ASN A 6 -9.53 -2.76 -9.66
CA ASN A 6 -8.34 -1.93 -9.48
C ASN A 6 -7.58 -2.10 -8.15
N LEU A 7 -8.05 -2.94 -7.24
CA LEU A 7 -7.28 -3.29 -6.04
C LEU A 7 -6.37 -4.48 -6.39
N LYS A 8 -5.05 -4.30 -6.27
CA LYS A 8 -4.09 -5.31 -6.72
C LYS A 8 -3.06 -5.62 -5.65
N ILE A 9 -2.81 -6.92 -5.45
CA ILE A 9 -1.64 -7.37 -4.68
C ILE A 9 -0.58 -7.79 -5.69
N VAL A 10 0.64 -7.27 -5.51
CA VAL A 10 1.77 -7.50 -6.41
C VAL A 10 2.85 -8.26 -5.65
N ASN A 11 3.36 -9.33 -6.25
CA ASN A 11 4.53 -10.03 -5.75
C ASN A 11 5.75 -9.45 -6.44
N ASN A 12 6.63 -8.79 -5.68
CA ASN A 12 7.81 -8.13 -6.21
C ASN A 12 8.95 -9.13 -6.40
N LYS A 13 9.68 -9.00 -7.49
CA LYS A 13 10.85 -9.84 -7.72
C LYS A 13 12.01 -9.40 -6.84
N SER A 14 12.65 -10.37 -6.22
CA SER A 14 13.82 -10.17 -5.39
C SER A 14 14.92 -11.10 -5.86
N PHE A 15 16.13 -10.56 -6.03
CA PHE A 15 17.29 -11.29 -6.54
C PHE A 15 18.36 -11.33 -5.45
N LYS A 16 18.58 -12.50 -4.86
CA LYS A 16 19.54 -12.71 -3.78
C LYS A 16 20.90 -13.11 -4.34
N ASP A 17 21.96 -12.59 -3.72
CA ASP A 17 23.33 -13.06 -3.92
C ASP A 17 24.15 -12.89 -2.64
N LYS A 18 25.46 -13.07 -2.71
CA LYS A 18 26.36 -12.98 -1.54
C LYS A 18 26.37 -11.59 -0.89
N ARG A 19 26.02 -10.54 -1.64
CA ARG A 19 26.02 -9.16 -1.14
C ARG A 19 24.73 -8.79 -0.41
N GLY A 20 23.64 -9.59 -0.57
CA GLY A 20 22.31 -9.30 -0.06
C GLY A 20 21.26 -9.54 -1.11
N TYR A 21 20.38 -8.57 -1.35
CA TYR A 21 19.35 -8.73 -2.38
C TYR A 21 19.06 -7.40 -3.07
N PHE A 22 18.56 -7.54 -4.30
CA PHE A 22 18.08 -6.45 -5.14
C PHE A 22 16.60 -6.72 -5.41
N LYS A 23 15.74 -5.74 -5.15
CA LYS A 23 14.30 -5.94 -5.23
C LYS A 23 13.66 -4.89 -6.12
N GLU A 24 12.77 -5.33 -7.02
CA GLU A 24 11.93 -4.44 -7.80
C GLU A 24 10.71 -4.05 -6.97
N LEU A 25 10.61 -2.80 -6.57
CA LEU A 25 9.53 -2.34 -5.69
C LEU A 25 8.30 -1.87 -6.45
N LEU A 26 8.50 -1.23 -7.60
CA LEU A 26 7.38 -0.67 -8.35
C LEU A 26 7.66 -0.78 -9.85
N LEU A 27 6.72 -1.37 -10.57
CA LEU A 27 6.71 -1.37 -12.02
C LEU A 27 5.44 -0.68 -12.49
N GLU A 28 5.55 0.55 -12.97
CA GLU A 28 4.38 1.34 -13.41
C GLU A 28 3.55 0.59 -14.44
N LYS A 29 4.20 -0.17 -15.33
CA LYS A 29 3.50 -0.94 -16.37
C LYS A 29 2.52 -1.97 -15.78
N LYS A 30 2.75 -2.48 -14.58
CA LYS A 30 1.84 -3.43 -13.92
C LYS A 30 0.61 -2.75 -13.34
N ILE A 31 0.77 -1.52 -12.88
CA ILE A 31 -0.31 -0.75 -12.25
C ILE A 31 -0.99 0.15 -13.27
N LYS A 32 -0.26 0.61 -14.28
CA LYS A 32 -0.73 1.52 -15.34
C LYS A 32 -1.15 2.87 -14.78
N LYS A 33 -0.40 3.36 -13.80
CA LYS A 33 -0.61 4.67 -13.17
C LYS A 33 0.72 5.37 -13.02
N LYS A 34 0.70 6.70 -12.99
CA LYS A 34 1.86 7.51 -12.65
C LYS A 34 1.83 7.82 -11.16
N PHE A 35 3.02 7.92 -10.57
CA PHE A 35 3.17 8.14 -9.13
C PHE A 35 4.06 9.35 -8.89
N PRO A 36 3.50 10.57 -8.95
CA PRO A 36 4.30 11.80 -8.79
C PRO A 36 4.73 12.08 -7.36
N PHE A 37 4.20 11.35 -6.39
CA PHE A 37 4.39 11.66 -4.98
C PHE A 37 4.78 10.40 -4.22
N LEU A 38 5.95 10.45 -3.57
CA LEU A 38 6.48 9.32 -2.80
C LEU A 38 6.73 9.76 -1.37
N VAL A 39 6.17 9.05 -0.42
CA VAL A 39 6.36 9.35 1.00
C VAL A 39 6.70 8.09 1.77
N MET A 40 7.23 8.27 2.97
CA MET A 40 7.63 7.17 3.85
C MET A 40 7.10 7.43 5.25
N SER A 41 6.68 6.35 5.93
CA SER A 41 6.42 6.40 7.35
C SER A 41 7.32 5.44 8.10
N TYR A 42 7.64 5.78 9.34
CA TYR A 42 8.27 4.90 10.29
C TYR A 42 7.31 4.67 11.45
N SER A 43 7.13 3.43 11.87
CA SER A 43 6.23 3.09 12.96
C SER A 43 6.84 2.01 13.85
N LYS A 44 6.71 2.21 15.14
CA LYS A 44 7.07 1.22 16.14
C LYS A 44 6.01 0.12 16.19
N LYS A 45 6.35 -0.99 16.82
CA LYS A 45 5.44 -2.12 16.98
C LYS A 45 4.10 -1.69 17.60
N ASN A 46 3.02 -2.24 17.08
CA ASN A 46 1.64 -2.03 17.51
C ASN A 46 1.05 -0.67 17.18
N VAL A 47 1.79 0.20 16.48
CA VAL A 47 1.25 1.46 16.00
C VAL A 47 0.21 1.18 14.90
N ILE A 48 -0.94 1.82 15.03
CA ILE A 48 -2.00 1.77 14.02
C ILE A 48 -2.06 3.14 13.34
N ARG A 49 -2.02 3.13 11.99
CA ARG A 49 -2.23 4.32 11.18
C ARG A 49 -3.49 4.13 10.35
N GLY A 50 -4.38 5.12 10.38
CA GLY A 50 -5.64 5.11 9.65
C GLY A 50 -6.79 4.59 10.51
N LEU A 51 -7.88 4.18 9.89
CA LEU A 51 -8.11 4.23 8.44
C LEU A 51 -8.26 5.67 7.95
N HIS A 52 -7.68 5.97 6.79
CA HIS A 52 -7.76 7.30 6.17
C HIS A 52 -8.48 7.22 4.84
N LEU A 53 -9.32 8.21 4.57
CA LEU A 53 -9.94 8.41 3.28
C LEU A 53 -9.83 9.88 2.90
N GLN A 54 -9.23 10.14 1.74
CA GLN A 54 -9.16 11.49 1.19
C GLN A 54 -10.33 11.68 0.24
N LEU A 55 -11.28 12.54 0.60
CA LEU A 55 -12.51 12.74 -0.17
C LEU A 55 -12.27 13.53 -1.46
N LYS A 56 -11.47 14.59 -1.38
CA LYS A 56 -11.09 15.40 -2.54
C LYS A 56 -9.73 14.95 -3.05
N ASN A 57 -9.56 14.89 -4.37
CA ASN A 57 -8.31 14.46 -4.99
C ASN A 57 -7.82 13.13 -4.41
N SER A 58 -8.75 12.17 -4.29
CA SER A 58 -8.46 10.88 -3.70
C SER A 58 -7.27 10.22 -4.36
N GLN A 59 -6.33 9.78 -3.55
CA GLN A 59 -5.08 9.17 -4.02
C GLN A 59 -5.25 7.67 -4.21
N GLY A 60 -4.70 7.14 -5.31
CA GLY A 60 -4.29 5.75 -5.37
C GLY A 60 -2.94 5.62 -4.67
N LYS A 61 -2.74 4.56 -3.92
CA LYS A 61 -1.51 4.34 -3.16
C LYS A 61 -0.93 2.96 -3.45
N TYR A 62 0.34 2.94 -3.80
CA TYR A 62 1.10 1.71 -3.94
C TYR A 62 1.98 1.57 -2.72
N VAL A 63 1.69 0.58 -1.88
CA VAL A 63 2.26 0.44 -0.54
C VAL A 63 3.26 -0.70 -0.52
N SER A 64 4.47 -0.42 -0.05
CA SER A 64 5.54 -1.40 0.08
C SER A 64 6.24 -1.26 1.42
N VAL A 65 6.68 -2.38 1.99
CA VAL A 65 7.44 -2.39 3.24
C VAL A 65 8.91 -2.58 2.92
N ILE A 66 9.73 -1.61 3.33
CA ILE A 66 11.17 -1.65 3.15
C ILE A 66 11.83 -2.48 4.24
N LYS A 67 11.36 -2.34 5.47
CA LYS A 67 11.81 -3.12 6.61
C LYS A 67 10.62 -3.33 7.55
N GLY A 68 10.50 -4.53 8.08
CA GLY A 68 9.45 -4.85 9.02
C GLY A 68 8.27 -5.57 8.39
N LYS A 69 7.12 -5.40 8.98
CA LYS A 69 5.91 -6.12 8.60
C LYS A 69 4.67 -5.34 9.05
N ILE A 70 3.67 -5.28 8.19
CA ILE A 70 2.40 -4.62 8.52
C ILE A 70 1.22 -5.52 8.20
N PHE A 71 0.14 -5.35 8.96
CA PHE A 71 -1.18 -5.88 8.63
C PHE A 71 -1.94 -4.73 7.96
N ASP A 72 -2.07 -4.80 6.65
CA ASP A 72 -2.66 -3.74 5.82
C ASP A 72 -4.14 -4.02 5.59
N VAL A 73 -4.98 -3.00 5.77
CA VAL A 73 -6.42 -3.12 5.63
C VAL A 73 -6.95 -1.98 4.78
N CYS A 74 -7.81 -2.31 3.84
CA CYS A 74 -8.54 -1.29 3.08
C CYS A 74 -10.01 -1.65 2.97
N VAL A 75 -10.85 -0.62 2.96
CA VAL A 75 -12.31 -0.77 2.88
C VAL A 75 -12.80 -0.06 1.63
N ASP A 76 -13.55 -0.77 0.81
CA ASP A 76 -14.10 -0.22 -0.42
C ASP A 76 -15.27 0.70 -0.09
N LEU A 77 -15.09 2.00 -0.35
CA LEU A 77 -16.14 3.01 -0.14
C LEU A 77 -16.58 3.67 -1.44
N ARG A 78 -16.32 3.02 -2.58
CA ARG A 78 -16.78 3.49 -3.89
C ARG A 78 -18.27 3.18 -4.04
N LYS A 79 -19.06 4.21 -4.29
CA LYS A 79 -20.55 4.14 -4.26
C LYS A 79 -21.15 3.01 -5.09
N ASN A 80 -20.66 2.81 -6.31
CA ASN A 80 -21.24 1.86 -7.24
C ASN A 80 -20.45 0.56 -7.37
N SER A 81 -19.52 0.34 -6.43
CA SER A 81 -18.71 -0.88 -6.45
C SER A 81 -19.53 -2.09 -5.98
N LYS A 82 -19.31 -3.22 -6.62
CA LYS A 82 -19.89 -4.49 -6.20
C LYS A 82 -19.41 -4.93 -4.82
N THR A 83 -18.27 -4.39 -4.36
CA THR A 83 -17.70 -4.72 -3.05
C THR A 83 -17.81 -3.55 -2.07
N PHE A 84 -18.72 -2.61 -2.31
CA PHE A 84 -18.94 -1.48 -1.42
C PHE A 84 -19.13 -1.95 0.03
N GLY A 85 -18.39 -1.35 0.94
CA GLY A 85 -18.45 -1.65 2.37
C GLY A 85 -17.66 -2.88 2.79
N LYS A 86 -17.11 -3.63 1.85
CA LYS A 86 -16.28 -4.80 2.16
C LYS A 86 -14.85 -4.38 2.44
N TYR A 87 -14.16 -5.12 3.29
CA TYR A 87 -12.76 -4.88 3.58
C TYR A 87 -11.88 -5.99 2.99
N PHE A 88 -10.64 -5.62 2.74
CA PHE A 88 -9.60 -6.52 2.27
C PHE A 88 -8.37 -6.32 3.13
N SER A 89 -7.67 -7.40 3.44
CA SER A 89 -6.48 -7.34 4.28
C SER A 89 -5.37 -8.20 3.71
N VAL A 90 -4.15 -7.81 3.99
CA VAL A 90 -2.97 -8.56 3.56
C VAL A 90 -1.81 -8.23 4.50
N ILE A 91 -0.98 -9.23 4.79
CA ILE A 91 0.29 -8.97 5.47
C ILE A 91 1.34 -8.67 4.42
N ILE A 92 1.99 -7.53 4.57
CA ILE A 92 3.07 -7.07 3.71
C ILE A 92 4.32 -6.96 4.56
N SER A 93 5.41 -7.54 4.09
CA SER A 93 6.67 -7.51 4.82
C SER A 93 7.85 -7.43 3.86
N GLU A 94 9.00 -7.04 4.40
CA GLU A 94 10.26 -7.11 3.67
C GLU A 94 10.49 -8.53 3.15
N LYS A 95 10.18 -9.54 3.96
CA LYS A 95 10.45 -10.95 3.64
C LYS A 95 9.53 -11.52 2.58
N ASN A 96 8.23 -11.18 2.61
CA ASN A 96 7.30 -11.74 1.63
C ASN A 96 7.27 -10.98 0.31
N SER A 97 7.90 -9.81 0.26
CA SER A 97 8.03 -8.99 -0.96
C SER A 97 6.71 -8.63 -1.63
N LYS A 98 5.64 -8.55 -0.86
CA LYS A 98 4.34 -8.13 -1.39
C LYS A 98 4.18 -6.63 -1.31
N SER A 99 3.42 -6.09 -2.26
CA SER A 99 2.95 -4.70 -2.24
C SER A 99 1.47 -4.70 -2.59
N ILE A 100 0.78 -3.64 -2.22
CA ILE A 100 -0.63 -3.50 -2.57
C ILE A 100 -0.88 -2.16 -3.25
N PHE A 101 -1.60 -2.17 -4.36
CA PHE A 101 -2.12 -0.95 -4.94
C PHE A 101 -3.56 -0.76 -4.47
N VAL A 102 -3.80 0.28 -3.69
CA VAL A 102 -5.12 0.66 -3.19
C VAL A 102 -5.62 1.81 -4.06
N PRO A 103 -6.66 1.58 -4.87
CA PRO A 103 -7.15 2.64 -5.75
C PRO A 103 -7.87 3.75 -4.98
N PRO A 104 -8.12 4.90 -5.63
CA PRO A 104 -8.95 5.95 -5.02
C PRO A 104 -10.30 5.40 -4.57
N GLY A 105 -10.85 5.96 -3.50
CA GLY A 105 -12.16 5.58 -2.98
C GLY A 105 -12.15 4.51 -1.90
N PHE A 106 -10.97 4.05 -1.50
CA PHE A 106 -10.82 3.14 -0.37
C PHE A 106 -10.35 3.89 0.88
N ALA A 107 -10.89 3.53 2.02
CA ALA A 107 -10.26 3.87 3.30
C ALA A 107 -9.12 2.90 3.52
N HIS A 108 -7.98 3.38 4.00
CA HIS A 108 -6.76 2.58 4.08
C HIS A 108 -6.02 2.81 5.39
N GLY A 109 -5.48 1.76 5.93
CA GLY A 109 -4.64 1.82 7.12
C GLY A 109 -3.88 0.53 7.37
N PHE A 110 -3.10 0.52 8.43
CA PHE A 110 -2.36 -0.68 8.80
C PHE A 110 -1.97 -0.69 10.27
N CYS A 111 -1.65 -1.89 10.76
CA CYS A 111 -1.03 -2.08 12.06
C CYS A 111 0.41 -2.56 11.85
N ALA A 112 1.35 -1.91 12.51
CA ALA A 112 2.77 -2.28 12.44
C ALA A 112 3.03 -3.48 13.36
N LEU A 113 3.66 -4.53 12.83
CA LEU A 113 3.81 -5.80 13.52
C LEU A 113 5.23 -6.08 14.03
N ASP A 114 6.26 -5.48 13.45
CA ASP A 114 7.64 -5.65 13.89
C ASP A 114 8.09 -4.50 14.79
N LYS A 115 9.27 -4.62 15.35
CA LYS A 115 9.86 -3.56 16.19
C LYS A 115 10.01 -2.26 15.42
N GLU A 116 10.47 -2.35 14.18
CA GLU A 116 10.68 -1.20 13.30
C GLU A 116 10.04 -1.48 11.96
N ASN A 117 9.26 -0.53 11.47
CA ASN A 117 8.51 -0.71 10.23
C ASN A 117 8.65 0.54 9.37
N TYR A 118 9.32 0.39 8.23
CA TYR A 118 9.50 1.45 7.25
C TYR A 118 8.62 1.13 6.05
N VAL A 119 7.65 1.99 5.81
CA VAL A 119 6.66 1.80 4.74
C VAL A 119 6.76 2.96 3.77
N ILE A 120 6.82 2.64 2.48
CA ILE A 120 6.79 3.67 1.43
C ILE A 120 5.46 3.62 0.70
N TYR A 121 4.99 4.80 0.31
CA TYR A 121 3.73 4.98 -0.41
C TYR A 121 4.02 5.76 -1.68
N SER A 122 3.79 5.13 -2.83
CA SER A 122 3.83 5.82 -4.12
C SER A 122 2.41 6.24 -4.44
N CYS A 123 2.17 7.53 -4.54
CA CYS A 123 0.83 8.09 -4.64
C CYS A 123 0.56 8.66 -6.03
N THR A 124 -0.66 8.43 -6.53
CA THR A 124 -1.05 8.90 -7.87
C THR A 124 -1.30 10.40 -7.93
N LYS A 125 -1.50 11.03 -6.78
CA LYS A 125 -1.72 12.49 -6.65
C LYS A 125 -1.04 13.01 -5.40
N TYR A 126 -0.79 14.31 -5.34
CA TYR A 126 -0.28 14.95 -4.13
C TYR A 126 -1.34 14.91 -3.03
N ARG A 127 -0.87 14.93 -1.80
CA ARG A 127 -1.75 14.95 -0.65
C ARG A 127 -2.50 16.28 -0.57
N ASP A 128 -3.81 16.22 -0.33
CA ASP A 128 -4.62 17.39 -0.03
C ASP A 128 -4.60 17.61 1.48
N ALA A 129 -3.92 18.66 1.94
CA ALA A 129 -3.76 18.97 3.36
C ALA A 129 -5.08 19.32 4.05
N LYS A 130 -6.13 19.62 3.27
CA LYS A 130 -7.45 19.97 3.80
C LYS A 130 -8.40 18.78 3.92
N SER A 131 -7.98 17.63 3.50
CA SER A 131 -8.80 16.42 3.53
C SER A 131 -8.57 15.59 4.78
#